data_6837771ce7707dde2f4380bb23afcc62
#
_entry.id   6837771ce7707dde2f4380bb23afcc62
#
_cell.length_a   1.000
_cell.length_b   1.000
_cell.length_c   1.000
_cell.angle_alpha   90.00
_cell.angle_beta   90.00
_cell.angle_gamma   90.00
#
_symmetry.space_group_name_H-M   'P 1'
#
loop_
_entity.id
_entity.type
_entity.pdbx_description
1 polymer ?
#
loop_
_entity_poly.entity_id
_entity_poly.type
_entity_poly.pdbx_seq_one_letter_code
_entity_poly.pdbx_strand_id
1 'polypeptide(L)' 'MSEDIRVMPLIEVIETTTLARSTLFRMIEGGKFPAPRQIGERRVGWLSDEVQAWLLDRPHAMLKNEA' A
#
# COMPACT_ATOMS: atom_id res chain seq x y z
N MET A 1 10.84 12.22 -11.70
CA MET A 1 10.48 12.84 -10.61
C MET A 1 9.03 13.00 -10.50
N SER A 2 8.54 12.65 -9.44
CA SER A 2 7.13 12.67 -9.29
C SER A 2 6.71 13.95 -8.65
N GLU A 3 5.98 14.74 -9.36
CA GLU A 3 5.47 15.92 -8.80
C GLU A 3 4.10 15.71 -8.29
N ASP A 4 3.61 14.48 -8.40
CA ASP A 4 2.25 14.20 -8.01
C ASP A 4 2.16 13.34 -6.78
N ILE A 5 3.18 13.38 -5.96
CA ILE A 5 3.14 12.63 -4.72
C ILE A 5 2.05 13.22 -3.86
N ARG A 6 1.20 12.36 -3.35
CA ARG A 6 0.17 12.81 -2.44
C ARG A 6 0.03 11.83 -1.30
N VAL A 7 -0.65 12.27 -0.27
CA VAL A 7 -0.85 11.44 0.90
C VAL A 7 -2.14 10.66 0.72
N MET A 8 -2.05 9.36 0.91
CA MET A 8 -3.20 8.48 0.77
C MET A 8 -3.68 8.07 2.15
N PRO A 9 -4.95 8.31 2.45
CA PRO A 9 -5.50 7.79 3.69
C PRO A 9 -5.70 6.29 3.61
N LEU A 10 -5.93 5.68 4.76
CA LEU A 10 -6.04 4.23 4.83
C LEU A 10 -7.08 3.68 3.85
N ILE A 11 -8.24 4.33 3.78
CA ILE A 11 -9.29 3.81 2.92
C ILE A 11 -8.84 3.79 1.46
N GLU A 12 -8.08 4.78 1.06
CA GLU A 12 -7.61 4.82 -0.31
C GLU A 12 -6.55 3.75 -0.56
N VAL A 13 -5.70 3.48 0.43
CA VAL A 13 -4.72 2.42 0.28
C VAL A 13 -5.42 1.07 0.13
N ILE A 14 -6.45 0.85 0.93
CA ILE A 14 -7.22 -0.38 0.82
C ILE A 14 -7.85 -0.50 -0.56
N GLU A 15 -8.43 0.58 -1.05
CA GLU A 15 -9.07 0.54 -2.35
C GLU A 15 -8.06 0.33 -3.48
N THR A 16 -6.90 0.93 -3.34
CA THR A 16 -5.89 0.83 -4.38
C THR A 16 -5.25 -0.54 -4.41
N THR A 17 -4.94 -1.10 -3.24
CA THR A 17 -4.29 -2.40 -3.18
C THR A 17 -5.27 -3.55 -3.19
N THR A 18 -6.52 -3.29 -2.90
CA THR A 18 -7.58 -4.30 -2.79
C THR A 18 -7.34 -5.28 -1.65
N LEU A 19 -6.42 -4.96 -0.74
CA LEU A 19 -6.14 -5.81 0.41
C LEU A 19 -7.15 -5.52 1.51
N ALA A 20 -7.53 -6.56 2.24
CA ALA A 20 -8.38 -6.35 3.39
C ALA A 20 -7.59 -5.60 4.46
N ARG A 21 -8.33 -4.87 5.29
CA ARG A 21 -7.70 -4.05 6.32
C ARG A 21 -6.80 -4.87 7.22
N SER A 22 -7.28 -6.00 7.70
CA SER A 22 -6.48 -6.81 8.61
C SER A 22 -5.25 -7.37 7.93
N THR A 23 -5.39 -7.74 6.66
CA THR A 23 -4.25 -8.24 5.91
C THR A 23 -3.20 -7.14 5.74
N LEU A 24 -3.66 -5.93 5.43
CA LEU A 24 -2.76 -4.82 5.25
C LEU A 24 -1.95 -4.55 6.52
N PHE A 25 -2.62 -4.50 7.67
CA PHE A 25 -1.91 -4.21 8.90
C PHE A 25 -0.97 -5.34 9.30
N ARG A 26 -1.35 -6.57 9.00
CA ARG A 26 -0.46 -7.68 9.28
C ARG A 26 0.80 -7.57 8.42
N MET A 27 0.64 -7.16 7.17
CA MET A 27 1.80 -7.01 6.30
C MET A 27 2.69 -5.86 6.72
N ILE A 28 2.08 -4.79 7.22
CA ILE A 28 2.88 -3.66 7.72
C ILE A 28 3.71 -4.13 8.91
N GLU A 29 3.09 -4.87 9.82
CA GLU A 29 3.82 -5.36 10.99
C GLU A 29 4.94 -6.30 10.60
N GLY A 30 4.75 -7.05 9.54
CA GLY A 30 5.77 -7.98 9.09
C GLY A 30 6.80 -7.37 8.18
N GLY A 31 6.73 -6.07 7.96
CA GLY A 31 7.69 -5.41 7.09
C GLY A 31 7.49 -5.69 5.62
N LYS A 32 6.29 -6.14 5.24
CA LYS A 32 6.02 -6.49 3.85
C LYS A 32 5.21 -5.46 3.11
N PHE A 33 4.85 -4.39 3.77
CA PHE A 33 4.16 -3.28 3.15
C PHE A 33 4.66 -2.01 3.80
N PRO A 34 4.77 -0.90 3.07
CA PRO A 34 5.29 0.34 3.64
C PRO A 34 4.46 0.80 4.83
N ALA A 35 5.14 1.22 5.88
CA ALA A 35 4.45 1.75 7.04
C ALA A 35 3.95 3.15 6.73
N PRO A 36 2.87 3.56 7.35
CA PRO A 36 2.38 4.91 7.13
C PRO A 36 3.32 5.93 7.75
N ARG A 37 3.24 7.12 7.23
CA ARG A 37 4.04 8.21 7.74
C ARG A 37 3.20 9.08 8.65
N GLN A 38 3.85 9.65 9.65
CA GLN A 38 3.17 10.56 10.54
C GLN A 38 3.02 11.89 9.83
N ILE A 39 1.80 12.24 9.49
CA ILE A 39 1.54 13.46 8.74
C ILE A 39 1.29 14.62 9.70
N GLY A 40 0.62 14.38 10.78
CA GLY A 40 0.34 15.37 11.78
C GLY A 40 0.26 14.70 13.13
N GLU A 41 -0.16 15.43 14.15
CA GLU A 41 -0.17 14.87 15.47
C GLU A 41 -1.00 13.62 15.55
N ARG A 42 -2.11 13.59 14.85
CA ARG A 42 -3.02 12.46 14.90
C ARG A 42 -3.38 11.93 13.55
N ARG A 43 -2.57 12.23 12.57
CA ARG A 43 -2.87 11.79 11.23
C ARG A 43 -1.71 11.02 10.67
N VAL A 44 -2.02 9.88 10.10
CA VAL A 44 -1.03 9.11 9.38
C VAL A 44 -1.55 8.91 7.97
N GLY A 45 -0.64 8.63 7.07
CA GLY A 45 -0.99 8.37 5.69
C GLY A 45 0.18 7.76 4.98
N TRP A 46 -0.05 7.32 3.79
CA TRP A 46 0.98 6.72 2.96
C TRP A 46 1.29 7.65 1.81
N LEU A 47 2.54 7.71 1.43
CA LEU A 47 2.88 8.47 0.23
C LEU A 47 2.49 7.66 -0.98
N SER A 48 1.85 8.32 -1.93
CA SER A 48 1.33 7.60 -3.09
C SER A 48 2.43 6.92 -3.89
N ASP A 49 3.62 7.52 -3.96
CA ASP A 49 4.68 6.90 -4.73
C ASP A 49 5.24 5.67 -4.03
N GLU A 50 5.18 5.62 -2.71
CA GLU A 50 5.62 4.43 -1.99
C GLU A 50 4.64 3.28 -2.22
N VAL A 51 3.36 3.58 -2.22
CA VAL A 51 2.36 2.55 -2.48
C VAL A 51 2.49 2.06 -3.92
N GLN A 52 2.69 2.98 -4.84
CA GLN A 52 2.83 2.62 -6.23
C GLN A 52 4.08 1.77 -6.46
N ALA A 53 5.20 2.15 -5.84
CA ALA A 53 6.43 1.38 -5.98
C ALA A 53 6.25 -0.02 -5.43
N TRP A 54 5.54 -0.15 -4.31
CA TRP A 54 5.30 -1.45 -3.74
C TRP A 54 4.48 -2.32 -4.70
N LEU A 55 3.45 -1.73 -5.30
CA LEU A 55 2.63 -2.47 -6.24
C LEU A 55 3.42 -2.91 -7.46
N LEU A 56 4.26 -2.03 -7.97
CA LEU A 56 5.05 -2.35 -9.14
C LEU A 56 6.08 -3.43 -8.85
N ASP A 57 6.45 -3.58 -7.59
CA ASP A 57 7.43 -4.57 -7.21
C ASP A 57 6.82 -5.94 -6.93
N ARG A 58 5.50 -6.06 -7.02
CA ARG A 58 4.89 -7.35 -6.77
C ARG A 58 5.22 -8.33 -7.87
N PRO A 59 5.53 -9.57 -7.53
CA PRO A 59 5.80 -10.57 -8.55
C PRO A 59 4.51 -10.96 -9.26
N HIS A 60 4.67 -11.44 -10.46
CA HIS A 60 3.52 -11.98 -11.17
C HIS A 60 3.06 -13.24 -10.48
N ALA A 61 1.76 -13.41 -10.38
CA ALA A 61 1.22 -14.62 -9.79
C ALA A 61 1.36 -15.78 -10.76
N MET A 62 1.61 -16.95 -10.18
CA MET A 62 1.63 -18.16 -10.98
C MET A 62 0.25 -18.75 -10.86
N LEU A 63 -0.56 -18.57 -11.88
CA LEU A 63 -1.91 -19.07 -11.83
C LEU A 63 -1.99 -20.37 -12.60
N LYS A 64 -2.67 -21.34 -12.01
CA LYS A 64 -2.99 -22.50 -12.75
C LYS A 64 -4.12 -22.19 -13.68
N ASN A 65 -4.09 -22.82 -14.83
CA ASN A 65 -5.14 -22.58 -15.76
C ASN A 65 -6.37 -23.32 -15.33
N GLU A 66 -7.32 -22.56 -14.85
CA GLU A 66 -8.52 -23.18 -14.36
C GLU A 66 -9.61 -23.17 -15.34
N ALA A 67 -9.46 -22.55 -16.36
CA ALA A 67 -10.55 -22.24 -17.28
C ALA A 67 -11.53 -23.29 -17.53
#